data_50e113be3e68a66f7bc8b48460ca5d69
#
_entry.id   50e113be3e68a66f7bc8b48460ca5d69
#
_cell.length_a   1.000
_cell.length_b   1.000
_cell.length_c   1.000
_cell.angle_alpha   90.00
_cell.angle_beta   90.00
_cell.angle_gamma   90.00
#
_symmetry.space_group_name_H-M   'P 1'
#
loop_
_entity.id
_entity.type
_entity.pdbx_description
1 polymer ?
#
loop_
_entity_poly.entity_id
_entity_poly.type
_entity_poly.pdbx_seq_one_letter_code
_entity_poly.pdbx_strand_id
1 'polypeptide(L)'
;MRVSFLVPVYNTDPAILTLCVNSVLKAAAGIHEVVVVDDASDRADTRAFVDRCEKAGIDGLRIIRNSGNHGVSFSLNQAAHAASGDFLAPVDHDDVVVTPGFNQMLRSLAYHRSRWAYSDEIQVDEKGFLIRRMFKPDYSPQLLRSLMYINHLQVFSKDLFEDLGGYREGFEGSQDYDLALRMSERCTPLHVEEIAYHWRILDKTQSRSGEQLSASSVDNGRRALEEHFARKQCVAHVAPVLFKRHAHTEPEPIGVYRSRLAANQDSKVSVIIPCRLGTTKRINDKPLVLLEHCLQALGWSFVEKEASRVELILVLNAGDDLKKGEEAIVRRGL
;
A
#
# COMPACT_ATOMS: atom_id res chain seq x y z
N MET A 1 -2.08 13.11 22.42
CA MET A 1 -1.86 12.87 20.97
C MET A 1 -2.83 13.76 20.20
N ARG A 2 -2.30 14.73 19.48
CA ARG A 2 -3.03 15.64 18.61
C ARG A 2 -2.75 15.27 17.15
N VAL A 3 -3.77 15.27 16.29
CA VAL A 3 -3.63 14.93 14.87
C VAL A 3 -3.95 16.15 14.02
N SER A 4 -3.18 16.37 12.97
CA SER A 4 -3.48 17.35 11.92
C SER A 4 -3.91 16.60 10.66
N PHE A 5 -5.13 16.84 10.22
CA PHE A 5 -5.59 16.38 8.90
C PHE A 5 -5.02 17.29 7.82
N LEU A 6 -4.42 16.70 6.80
CA LEU A 6 -3.79 17.41 5.69
C LEU A 6 -4.65 17.22 4.44
N VAL A 7 -5.26 18.31 3.95
CA VAL A 7 -6.21 18.25 2.82
C VAL A 7 -5.69 19.13 1.68
N PRO A 8 -5.00 18.57 0.69
CA PRO A 8 -4.62 19.31 -0.52
C PRO A 8 -5.84 19.47 -1.43
N VAL A 9 -6.08 20.66 -1.95
CA VAL A 9 -7.26 20.98 -2.78
C VAL A 9 -6.81 21.59 -4.09
N TYR A 10 -7.31 21.05 -5.20
CA TYR A 10 -7.18 21.65 -6.52
C TYR A 10 -8.43 21.40 -7.37
N ASN A 11 -9.13 22.48 -7.74
CA ASN A 11 -10.28 22.44 -8.65
C ASN A 11 -11.40 21.44 -8.28
N THR A 12 -11.60 21.20 -6.99
CA THR A 12 -12.60 20.26 -6.49
C THR A 12 -14.01 20.85 -6.55
N ASP A 13 -14.98 20.04 -6.92
CA ASP A 13 -16.39 20.42 -6.83
C ASP A 13 -16.76 20.81 -5.39
N PRO A 14 -17.38 22.01 -5.16
CA PRO A 14 -17.70 22.47 -3.82
C PRO A 14 -18.63 21.54 -3.02
N ALA A 15 -19.52 20.81 -3.67
CA ALA A 15 -20.40 19.88 -2.98
C ALA A 15 -19.61 18.70 -2.40
N ILE A 16 -18.67 18.16 -3.18
CA ILE A 16 -17.77 17.08 -2.77
C ILE A 16 -16.80 17.58 -1.69
N LEU A 17 -16.16 18.73 -1.93
CA LEU A 17 -15.25 19.35 -0.97
C LEU A 17 -15.92 19.65 0.37
N THR A 18 -17.21 20.03 0.35
CA THR A 18 -18.02 20.23 1.56
C THR A 18 -18.13 18.94 2.37
N LEU A 19 -18.36 17.80 1.71
CA LEU A 19 -18.44 16.49 2.39
C LEU A 19 -17.11 16.11 3.02
N CYS A 20 -16.02 16.32 2.32
CA CYS A 20 -14.67 16.09 2.83
C CYS A 20 -14.39 16.96 4.06
N VAL A 21 -14.45 18.27 3.92
CA VAL A 21 -14.13 19.24 4.99
C VAL A 21 -15.01 19.02 6.22
N ASN A 22 -16.32 18.79 6.05
CA ASN A 22 -17.22 18.49 7.17
C ASN A 22 -16.84 17.18 7.88
N SER A 23 -16.41 16.16 7.14
CA SER A 23 -16.02 14.87 7.73
C SER A 23 -14.76 15.00 8.59
N VAL A 24 -13.74 15.70 8.08
CA VAL A 24 -12.49 15.91 8.81
C VAL A 24 -12.67 16.86 9.99
N LEU A 25 -13.49 17.92 9.87
CA LEU A 25 -13.84 18.80 11.00
C LEU A 25 -14.59 18.04 12.10
N LYS A 26 -15.51 17.14 11.72
CA LYS A 26 -16.20 16.27 12.68
C LYS A 26 -15.23 15.32 13.38
N ALA A 27 -14.29 14.75 12.65
CA ALA A 27 -13.26 13.88 13.22
C ALA A 27 -12.26 14.66 14.08
N ALA A 28 -11.98 15.92 13.73
CA ALA A 28 -11.08 16.81 14.45
C ALA A 28 -11.68 17.42 15.73
N ALA A 29 -12.99 17.33 15.91
CA ALA A 29 -13.71 18.07 16.95
C ALA A 29 -13.07 17.99 18.35
N GLY A 30 -12.64 19.13 18.85
CA GLY A 30 -12.21 19.35 20.23
C GLY A 30 -10.71 19.24 20.52
N ILE A 31 -9.91 18.51 19.74
CA ILE A 31 -8.49 18.27 20.05
C ILE A 31 -7.58 18.38 18.81
N HIS A 32 -8.12 18.08 17.63
CA HIS A 32 -7.38 17.94 16.38
C HIS A 32 -7.51 19.22 15.54
N GLU A 33 -6.76 19.30 14.44
CA GLU A 33 -6.86 20.41 13.50
C GLU A 33 -6.98 19.91 12.06
N VAL A 34 -7.45 20.76 11.19
CA VAL A 34 -7.55 20.54 9.74
C VAL A 34 -6.75 21.62 9.03
N VAL A 35 -5.79 21.24 8.22
CA VAL A 35 -5.00 22.15 7.38
C VAL A 35 -5.38 21.89 5.93
N VAL A 36 -6.10 22.82 5.34
CA VAL A 36 -6.48 22.80 3.91
C VAL A 36 -5.46 23.64 3.14
N VAL A 37 -4.91 23.09 2.08
CA VAL A 37 -4.01 23.81 1.16
C VAL A 37 -4.67 23.88 -0.21
N ASP A 38 -5.06 25.07 -0.61
CA ASP A 38 -5.55 25.35 -1.97
C ASP A 38 -4.34 25.55 -2.90
N ASP A 39 -4.13 24.59 -3.78
CA ASP A 39 -3.01 24.57 -4.73
C ASP A 39 -3.28 25.44 -5.97
N ALA A 40 -3.64 26.70 -5.71
CA ALA A 40 -4.01 27.71 -6.71
C ALA A 40 -5.13 27.24 -7.65
N SER A 41 -6.25 26.80 -7.09
CA SER A 41 -7.45 26.46 -7.88
C SER A 41 -7.85 27.61 -8.80
N ASP A 42 -8.07 27.33 -10.08
CA ASP A 42 -8.57 28.30 -11.08
C ASP A 42 -10.10 28.24 -11.25
N ARG A 43 -10.71 27.16 -10.81
CA ARG A 43 -12.17 26.99 -10.77
C ARG A 43 -12.82 27.97 -9.79
N ALA A 44 -13.67 28.86 -10.29
CA ALA A 44 -14.23 29.98 -9.53
C ALA A 44 -15.07 29.55 -8.32
N ASP A 45 -15.82 28.45 -8.45
CA ASP A 45 -16.67 27.92 -7.37
C ASP A 45 -15.85 27.25 -6.25
N THR A 46 -14.73 26.57 -6.58
CA THR A 46 -13.77 26.06 -5.60
C THR A 46 -13.16 27.20 -4.80
N ARG A 47 -12.67 28.26 -5.47
CA ARG A 47 -12.13 29.45 -4.80
C ARG A 47 -13.16 30.10 -3.88
N ALA A 48 -14.40 30.27 -4.36
CA ALA A 48 -15.48 30.83 -3.56
C ALA A 48 -15.82 29.99 -2.33
N PHE A 49 -15.69 28.65 -2.43
CA PHE A 49 -15.83 27.78 -1.27
C PHE A 49 -14.71 27.99 -0.25
N VAL A 50 -13.47 28.01 -0.69
CA VAL A 50 -12.29 28.22 0.17
C VAL A 50 -12.36 29.61 0.84
N ASP A 51 -12.77 30.66 0.08
CA ASP A 51 -13.01 32.03 0.62
C ASP A 51 -14.06 32.04 1.73
N ARG A 52 -15.15 31.29 1.56
CA ARG A 52 -16.21 31.19 2.60
C ARG A 52 -15.68 30.49 3.86
N CYS A 53 -14.95 29.40 3.71
CA CYS A 53 -14.35 28.69 4.85
C CYS A 53 -13.38 29.59 5.62
N GLU A 54 -12.53 30.34 4.93
CA GLU A 54 -11.58 31.26 5.53
C GLU A 54 -12.29 32.42 6.27
N LYS A 55 -13.28 33.05 5.63
CA LYS A 55 -14.11 34.12 6.24
C LYS A 55 -14.94 33.66 7.43
N ALA A 56 -15.37 32.41 7.43
CA ALA A 56 -16.16 31.84 8.53
C ALA A 56 -15.36 31.65 9.82
N GLY A 57 -14.02 31.67 9.77
CA GLY A 57 -13.15 31.55 10.95
C GLY A 57 -13.43 30.30 11.76
N ILE A 58 -13.62 29.15 11.09
CA ILE A 58 -13.98 27.88 11.71
C ILE A 58 -12.85 27.45 12.65
N ASP A 59 -13.17 27.21 13.91
CA ASP A 59 -12.19 26.76 14.90
C ASP A 59 -11.60 25.41 14.49
N GLY A 60 -10.27 25.31 14.63
CA GLY A 60 -9.51 24.12 14.21
C GLY A 60 -9.29 23.98 12.70
N LEU A 61 -9.81 24.90 11.87
CA LEU A 61 -9.56 24.93 10.42
C LEU A 61 -8.53 26.01 10.08
N ARG A 62 -7.47 25.60 9.40
CA ARG A 62 -6.46 26.50 8.81
C ARG A 62 -6.48 26.38 7.30
N ILE A 63 -6.52 27.52 6.62
CA ILE A 63 -6.45 27.61 5.16
C ILE A 63 -5.09 28.15 4.76
N ILE A 64 -4.44 27.53 3.78
CA ILE A 64 -3.21 27.98 3.13
C ILE A 64 -3.50 28.04 1.62
N ARG A 65 -2.91 29.03 0.95
CA ARG A 65 -3.03 29.17 -0.51
C ARG A 65 -1.64 29.20 -1.13
N ASN A 66 -1.43 28.30 -2.06
CA ASN A 66 -0.22 28.34 -2.87
C ASN A 66 -0.30 29.46 -3.90
N SER A 67 0.85 30.02 -4.28
CA SER A 67 0.94 31.08 -5.30
C SER A 67 0.77 30.55 -6.73
N GLY A 68 0.85 29.26 -6.93
CA GLY A 68 0.68 28.53 -8.19
C GLY A 68 0.39 27.06 -7.92
N ASN A 69 -0.02 26.32 -8.95
CA ASN A 69 -0.20 24.87 -8.85
C ASN A 69 1.18 24.19 -8.80
N HIS A 70 1.50 23.63 -7.64
CA HIS A 70 2.76 22.94 -7.36
C HIS A 70 2.60 21.43 -7.22
N GLY A 71 1.34 20.93 -7.22
CA GLY A 71 1.03 19.51 -7.10
C GLY A 71 0.83 19.03 -5.66
N VAL A 72 0.37 17.78 -5.56
CA VAL A 72 -0.08 17.18 -4.30
C VAL A 72 1.05 17.03 -3.28
N SER A 73 2.25 16.63 -3.70
CA SER A 73 3.41 16.44 -2.81
C SER A 73 3.79 17.74 -2.12
N PHE A 74 3.90 18.84 -2.87
CA PHE A 74 4.20 20.15 -2.35
C PHE A 74 3.10 20.63 -1.39
N SER A 75 1.84 20.52 -1.77
CA SER A 75 0.69 20.94 -0.95
C SER A 75 0.59 20.17 0.36
N LEU A 76 0.83 18.86 0.35
CA LEU A 76 0.89 18.03 1.57
C LEU A 76 2.07 18.42 2.48
N ASN A 77 3.24 18.73 1.90
CA ASN A 77 4.39 19.22 2.66
C ASN A 77 4.10 20.60 3.30
N GLN A 78 3.46 21.52 2.58
CA GLN A 78 3.01 22.80 3.12
C GLN A 78 2.02 22.61 4.28
N ALA A 79 1.05 21.72 4.11
CA ALA A 79 0.10 21.38 5.17
C ALA A 79 0.81 20.80 6.41
N ALA A 80 1.73 19.86 6.20
CA ALA A 80 2.50 19.22 7.28
C ALA A 80 3.41 20.21 8.02
N HIS A 81 4.04 21.14 7.29
CA HIS A 81 4.86 22.19 7.88
C HIS A 81 4.04 23.12 8.77
N ALA A 82 2.83 23.48 8.34
CA ALA A 82 1.92 24.34 9.11
C ALA A 82 1.22 23.60 10.26
N ALA A 83 1.21 22.28 10.24
CA ALA A 83 0.53 21.45 11.21
C ALA A 83 1.16 21.56 12.60
N SER A 84 0.32 21.62 13.65
CA SER A 84 0.74 21.67 15.06
C SER A 84 0.50 20.35 15.81
N GLY A 85 -0.08 19.35 15.13
CA GLY A 85 -0.32 18.02 15.72
C GLY A 85 0.94 17.17 15.82
N ASP A 86 0.93 16.25 16.77
CA ASP A 86 2.00 15.24 16.95
C ASP A 86 1.95 14.19 15.83
N PHE A 87 0.76 13.99 15.22
CA PHE A 87 0.50 13.05 14.15
C PHE A 87 -0.15 13.76 12.95
N LEU A 88 0.08 13.21 11.77
CA LEU A 88 -0.43 13.68 10.49
C LEU A 88 -1.37 12.62 9.90
N ALA A 89 -2.47 13.07 9.30
CA ALA A 89 -3.44 12.25 8.58
C ALA A 89 -3.74 12.89 7.22
N PRO A 90 -3.09 12.46 6.12
CA PRO A 90 -3.44 12.94 4.78
C PRO A 90 -4.83 12.45 4.39
N VAL A 91 -5.61 13.33 3.78
CA VAL A 91 -6.97 13.06 3.31
C VAL A 91 -7.16 13.68 1.94
N ASP A 92 -7.61 12.92 0.97
CA ASP A 92 -7.91 13.42 -0.36
C ASP A 92 -9.18 14.30 -0.32
N HIS A 93 -9.16 15.37 -1.09
CA HIS A 93 -10.19 16.43 -1.05
C HIS A 93 -11.60 15.98 -1.49
N ASP A 94 -11.73 14.80 -2.06
CA ASP A 94 -12.98 14.21 -2.57
C ASP A 94 -13.48 13.02 -1.72
N ASP A 95 -12.77 12.70 -0.63
CA ASP A 95 -13.01 11.56 0.24
C ASP A 95 -13.65 11.96 1.58
N VAL A 96 -13.96 10.97 2.40
CA VAL A 96 -14.64 11.15 3.68
C VAL A 96 -13.98 10.35 4.79
N VAL A 97 -13.63 10.99 5.89
CA VAL A 97 -13.14 10.35 7.11
C VAL A 97 -14.32 9.85 7.95
N VAL A 98 -14.22 8.60 8.40
CA VAL A 98 -15.21 7.95 9.25
C VAL A 98 -14.79 8.08 10.71
N THR A 99 -15.42 9.00 11.45
CA THR A 99 -15.02 9.35 12.83
C THR A 99 -14.90 8.16 13.79
N PRO A 100 -15.82 7.18 13.85
CA PRO A 100 -15.66 6.02 14.74
C PRO A 100 -14.39 5.21 14.45
N GLY A 101 -14.11 4.90 13.18
CA GLY A 101 -12.90 4.19 12.77
C GLY A 101 -11.64 4.99 13.07
N PHE A 102 -11.64 6.30 12.75
CA PHE A 102 -10.53 7.18 13.12
C PHE A 102 -10.26 7.19 14.62
N ASN A 103 -11.28 7.30 15.46
CA ASN A 103 -11.12 7.25 16.90
C ASN A 103 -10.53 5.91 17.38
N GLN A 104 -10.86 4.82 16.72
CA GLN A 104 -10.28 3.51 17.02
C GLN A 104 -8.80 3.45 16.61
N MET A 105 -8.44 4.05 15.47
CA MET A 105 -7.03 4.19 15.08
C MET A 105 -6.22 4.94 16.16
N LEU A 106 -6.74 6.03 16.70
CA LEU A 106 -6.05 6.80 17.74
C LEU A 106 -5.86 5.99 19.04
N ARG A 107 -6.90 5.24 19.46
CA ARG A 107 -6.78 4.34 20.62
C ARG A 107 -5.74 3.28 20.41
N SER A 108 -5.72 2.67 19.22
CA SER A 108 -4.76 1.61 18.86
C SER A 108 -3.34 2.15 18.79
N LEU A 109 -3.11 3.32 18.17
CA LEU A 109 -1.81 4.01 18.16
C LEU A 109 -1.30 4.27 19.57
N ALA A 110 -2.16 4.78 20.46
CA ALA A 110 -1.80 5.07 21.85
C ALA A 110 -1.49 3.79 22.63
N TYR A 111 -2.34 2.77 22.51
CA TYR A 111 -2.19 1.49 23.24
C TYR A 111 -0.89 0.78 22.83
N HIS A 112 -0.62 0.66 21.54
CA HIS A 112 0.57 -0.01 21.00
C HIS A 112 1.81 0.88 20.95
N ARG A 113 1.70 2.17 21.31
CA ARG A 113 2.76 3.18 21.17
C ARG A 113 3.36 3.19 19.76
N SER A 114 2.51 2.99 18.76
CA SER A 114 2.93 2.95 17.38
C SER A 114 3.08 4.37 16.82
N ARG A 115 4.04 4.55 15.91
CA ARG A 115 4.26 5.81 15.20
C ARG A 115 3.53 5.89 13.87
N TRP A 116 2.88 4.79 13.43
CA TRP A 116 2.22 4.70 12.14
C TRP A 116 1.13 3.64 12.16
N ALA A 117 -0.05 3.97 11.67
CA ALA A 117 -1.17 3.05 11.52
C ALA A 117 -1.90 3.27 10.20
N TYR A 118 -2.57 2.24 9.72
CA TYR A 118 -3.50 2.30 8.60
C TYR A 118 -4.78 1.53 8.92
N SER A 119 -5.87 1.91 8.25
CA SER A 119 -7.19 1.32 8.44
C SER A 119 -7.71 0.61 7.21
N ASP A 120 -8.83 -0.08 7.36
CA ASP A 120 -9.68 -0.52 6.26
C ASP A 120 -10.43 0.67 5.65
N GLU A 121 -10.93 0.48 4.43
CA GLU A 121 -11.69 1.48 3.70
C GLU A 121 -12.86 0.85 2.95
N ILE A 122 -13.79 1.70 2.51
CA ILE A 122 -14.78 1.32 1.51
C ILE A 122 -14.70 2.25 0.31
N GLN A 123 -15.01 1.72 -0.86
CA GLN A 123 -15.23 2.52 -2.05
C GLN A 123 -16.71 2.88 -2.16
N VAL A 124 -16.97 4.15 -2.43
CA VAL A 124 -18.32 4.70 -2.61
C VAL A 124 -18.41 5.42 -3.95
N ASP A 125 -19.60 5.46 -4.53
CA ASP A 125 -19.85 6.27 -5.73
C ASP A 125 -19.95 7.78 -5.41
N GLU A 126 -20.20 8.62 -6.42
CA GLU A 126 -20.37 10.07 -6.28
C GLU A 126 -21.45 10.45 -5.27
N LYS A 127 -22.49 9.64 -5.14
CA LYS A 127 -23.61 9.84 -4.21
C LYS A 127 -23.37 9.28 -2.81
N GLY A 128 -22.25 8.57 -2.60
CA GLY A 128 -21.89 7.94 -1.34
C GLY A 128 -22.43 6.52 -1.16
N PHE A 129 -23.00 5.88 -2.21
CA PHE A 129 -23.42 4.48 -2.12
C PHE A 129 -22.21 3.54 -2.20
N LEU A 130 -22.28 2.48 -1.41
CA LEU A 130 -21.23 1.47 -1.33
C LEU A 130 -21.01 0.75 -2.69
N ILE A 131 -19.78 0.82 -3.20
CA ILE A 131 -19.33 0.03 -4.35
C ILE A 131 -18.65 -1.25 -3.87
N ARG A 132 -17.63 -1.11 -2.99
CA ARG A 132 -16.81 -2.24 -2.54
C ARG A 132 -16.24 -1.99 -1.15
N ARG A 133 -16.08 -3.06 -0.36
CA ARG A 133 -15.31 -3.05 0.88
C ARG A 133 -13.88 -3.50 0.60
N MET A 134 -12.91 -2.77 1.16
CA MET A 134 -11.49 -3.04 1.04
C MET A 134 -10.93 -3.36 2.43
N PHE A 135 -11.02 -4.63 2.81
CA PHE A 135 -10.38 -5.14 4.02
C PHE A 135 -8.93 -5.46 3.71
N LYS A 136 -8.04 -4.89 4.47
CA LYS A 136 -6.60 -4.99 4.25
C LYS A 136 -5.99 -6.07 5.14
N PRO A 137 -4.94 -6.76 4.70
CA PRO A 137 -4.21 -7.67 5.58
C PRO A 137 -3.36 -6.88 6.58
N ASP A 138 -2.91 -7.56 7.64
CA ASP A 138 -1.83 -7.08 8.47
C ASP A 138 -0.59 -6.77 7.65
N TYR A 139 0.30 -5.95 8.23
CA TYR A 139 1.46 -5.48 7.50
C TYR A 139 2.32 -6.62 6.96
N SER A 140 2.51 -6.60 5.66
CA SER A 140 3.39 -7.50 4.91
C SER A 140 4.40 -6.68 4.09
N PRO A 141 5.70 -6.71 4.45
CA PRO A 141 6.73 -6.03 3.68
C PRO A 141 6.80 -6.53 2.24
N GLN A 142 6.52 -7.82 2.00
CA GLN A 142 6.51 -8.40 0.66
C GLN A 142 5.36 -7.86 -0.18
N LEU A 143 4.17 -7.72 0.42
CA LEU A 143 3.02 -7.16 -0.25
C LEU A 143 3.23 -5.67 -0.55
N LEU A 144 3.76 -4.89 0.42
CA LEU A 144 4.08 -3.48 0.20
C LEU A 144 5.12 -3.29 -0.92
N ARG A 145 6.08 -4.22 -1.07
CA ARG A 145 7.04 -4.21 -2.18
C ARG A 145 6.44 -4.65 -3.52
N SER A 146 5.17 -4.98 -3.55
CA SER A 146 4.45 -5.37 -4.75
C SER A 146 3.35 -4.39 -5.13
N LEU A 147 2.70 -3.74 -4.17
CA LEU A 147 1.65 -2.74 -4.40
C LEU A 147 1.44 -1.86 -3.17
N MET A 148 0.94 -0.65 -3.41
CA MET A 148 0.47 0.23 -2.35
C MET A 148 -0.91 -0.22 -1.88
N TYR A 149 -1.00 -0.92 -0.73
CA TYR A 149 -2.27 -1.45 -0.20
C TYR A 149 -2.71 -0.78 1.11
N ILE A 150 -1.82 0.01 1.75
CA ILE A 150 -2.06 0.60 3.07
C ILE A 150 -2.75 1.97 3.03
N ASN A 151 -3.07 2.52 1.87
CA ASN A 151 -3.96 3.68 1.69
C ASN A 151 -5.42 3.21 1.58
N HIS A 152 -6.44 3.88 2.10
CA HIS A 152 -6.52 4.96 3.08
C HIS A 152 -7.21 4.42 4.34
N LEU A 153 -7.25 4.99 5.47
CA LEU A 153 -6.60 6.16 6.01
C LEU A 153 -5.25 5.75 6.60
N GLN A 154 -4.28 6.63 6.53
CA GLN A 154 -3.05 6.51 7.29
C GLN A 154 -2.98 7.61 8.36
N VAL A 155 -2.41 7.25 9.51
CA VAL A 155 -2.04 8.21 10.57
C VAL A 155 -0.62 7.91 11.00
N PHE A 156 0.28 8.86 10.87
CA PHE A 156 1.70 8.69 11.20
C PHE A 156 2.23 9.89 11.99
N SER A 157 3.24 9.64 12.81
CA SER A 157 3.83 10.68 13.64
C SER A 157 4.56 11.73 12.78
N LYS A 158 4.43 12.99 13.18
CA LYS A 158 5.03 14.14 12.47
C LYS A 158 6.55 14.05 12.47
N ASP A 159 7.15 13.63 13.57
CA ASP A 159 8.60 13.43 13.67
C ASP A 159 9.13 12.37 12.69
N LEU A 160 8.40 11.24 12.50
CA LEU A 160 8.75 10.24 11.47
C LEU A 160 8.73 10.84 10.07
N PHE A 161 7.71 11.66 9.77
CA PHE A 161 7.56 12.33 8.49
C PHE A 161 8.70 13.32 8.23
N GLU A 162 9.04 14.16 9.24
CA GLU A 162 10.10 15.16 9.17
C GLU A 162 11.49 14.50 9.06
N ASP A 163 11.76 13.45 9.83
CA ASP A 163 13.01 12.67 9.77
C ASP A 163 13.27 12.09 8.36
N LEU A 164 12.22 11.83 7.61
CA LEU A 164 12.29 11.30 6.24
C LEU A 164 12.29 12.39 5.16
N GLY A 165 12.15 13.67 5.55
CA GLY A 165 12.10 14.80 4.62
C GLY A 165 10.77 14.94 3.87
N GLY A 166 9.68 14.37 4.40
CA GLY A 166 8.33 14.52 3.87
C GLY A 166 8.05 13.79 2.55
N TYR A 167 7.03 14.27 1.83
CA TYR A 167 6.74 13.80 0.48
C TYR A 167 7.78 14.32 -0.51
N ARG A 168 8.23 13.49 -1.41
CA ARG A 168 9.19 13.89 -2.46
C ARG A 168 8.45 14.34 -3.72
N GLU A 169 8.76 15.52 -4.19
CA GLU A 169 8.36 15.99 -5.51
C GLU A 169 8.97 15.11 -6.61
N GLY A 170 8.26 14.97 -7.74
CA GLY A 170 8.66 14.07 -8.81
C GLY A 170 8.22 12.61 -8.62
N PHE A 171 7.38 12.35 -7.59
CA PHE A 171 6.72 11.06 -7.36
C PHE A 171 5.19 11.17 -7.43
N GLU A 172 4.67 12.21 -8.06
CA GLU A 172 3.22 12.46 -8.17
C GLU A 172 2.48 11.24 -8.71
N GLY A 173 1.36 10.92 -8.04
CA GLY A 173 0.56 9.71 -8.29
C GLY A 173 1.12 8.43 -7.69
N SER A 174 2.29 8.49 -7.03
CA SER A 174 2.90 7.45 -6.19
C SER A 174 3.69 8.05 -5.02
N GLN A 175 3.44 9.31 -4.67
CA GLN A 175 4.08 10.02 -3.56
C GLN A 175 3.82 9.35 -2.20
N ASP A 176 2.64 8.83 -2.03
CA ASP A 176 2.19 8.05 -0.88
C ASP A 176 2.94 6.71 -0.77
N TYR A 177 3.12 6.05 -1.92
CA TYR A 177 3.86 4.78 -2.00
C TYR A 177 5.35 4.98 -1.67
N ASP A 178 5.97 6.04 -2.22
CA ASP A 178 7.33 6.41 -1.89
C ASP A 178 7.51 6.67 -0.40
N LEU A 179 6.61 7.46 0.20
CA LEU A 179 6.66 7.76 1.64
C LEU A 179 6.48 6.49 2.48
N ALA A 180 5.49 5.65 2.13
CA ALA A 180 5.22 4.39 2.84
C ALA A 180 6.41 3.44 2.81
N LEU A 181 7.08 3.30 1.66
CA LEU A 181 8.31 2.51 1.55
C LEU A 181 9.42 3.06 2.47
N ARG A 182 9.64 4.38 2.49
CA ARG A 182 10.64 5.01 3.38
C ARG A 182 10.28 4.89 4.86
N MET A 183 9.00 5.07 5.23
CA MET A 183 8.53 4.84 6.60
C MET A 183 8.71 3.39 7.03
N SER A 184 8.46 2.43 6.14
CA SER A 184 8.62 0.99 6.42
C SER A 184 10.07 0.56 6.71
N GLU A 185 11.03 1.39 6.36
CA GLU A 185 12.45 1.21 6.70
C GLU A 185 12.77 1.61 8.14
N ARG A 186 11.89 2.37 8.79
CA ARG A 186 12.05 2.93 10.13
C ARG A 186 11.14 2.29 11.18
N CYS A 187 9.92 1.94 10.82
CA CYS A 187 8.97 1.30 11.71
C CYS A 187 7.94 0.44 10.96
N THR A 188 7.33 -0.47 11.68
CA THR A 188 6.24 -1.31 11.17
C THR A 188 4.91 -0.58 11.39
N PRO A 189 4.05 -0.40 10.37
CA PRO A 189 2.73 0.16 10.57
C PRO A 189 1.82 -0.82 11.31
N LEU A 190 0.94 -0.26 12.12
CA LEU A 190 -0.13 -0.98 12.80
C LEU A 190 -1.37 -1.03 11.89
N HIS A 191 -1.87 -2.21 11.58
CA HIS A 191 -3.18 -2.36 10.95
C HIS A 191 -4.28 -2.20 12.00
N VAL A 192 -5.31 -1.43 11.70
CA VAL A 192 -6.50 -1.28 12.51
C VAL A 192 -7.69 -1.75 11.68
N GLU A 193 -8.26 -2.90 12.06
CA GLU A 193 -9.35 -3.59 11.35
C GLU A 193 -10.69 -2.84 11.52
N GLU A 194 -10.69 -1.55 11.15
CA GLU A 194 -11.85 -0.67 11.22
C GLU A 194 -11.95 0.19 9.96
N ILE A 195 -13.16 0.42 9.48
CA ILE A 195 -13.39 1.32 8.36
C ILE A 195 -13.28 2.76 8.86
N ALA A 196 -12.15 3.43 8.55
CA ALA A 196 -11.94 4.83 8.89
C ALA A 196 -12.03 5.76 7.67
N TYR A 197 -12.27 5.23 6.48
CA TYR A 197 -12.22 6.00 5.24
C TYR A 197 -13.23 5.53 4.21
N HIS A 198 -13.89 6.51 3.54
CA HIS A 198 -14.68 6.28 2.35
C HIS A 198 -13.94 6.89 1.16
N TRP A 199 -13.41 6.05 0.32
CA TRP A 199 -12.78 6.43 -0.94
C TRP A 199 -13.86 6.62 -2.01
N ARG A 200 -14.02 7.85 -2.46
CA ARG A 200 -15.01 8.20 -3.47
C ARG A 200 -14.49 7.94 -4.87
N ILE A 201 -15.24 7.16 -5.62
CA ILE A 201 -14.99 6.93 -7.04
C ILE A 201 -15.81 7.94 -7.83
N LEU A 202 -15.18 9.00 -8.30
CA LEU A 202 -15.78 9.95 -9.23
C LEU A 202 -15.81 9.36 -10.63
N ASP A 203 -16.75 9.77 -11.46
CA ASP A 203 -16.98 9.19 -12.79
C ASP A 203 -15.67 9.14 -13.60
N LYS A 204 -15.55 8.09 -14.42
CA LYS A 204 -14.34 7.56 -15.10
C LYS A 204 -13.49 8.57 -15.87
N THR A 205 -13.94 9.81 -16.03
CA THR A 205 -13.26 10.86 -16.78
C THR A 205 -12.45 11.84 -15.93
N GLN A 206 -12.67 11.91 -14.59
CA GLN A 206 -12.03 12.91 -13.73
C GLN A 206 -11.25 12.34 -12.54
N SER A 207 -11.59 11.17 -12.04
CA SER A 207 -10.80 10.53 -11.00
C SER A 207 -10.01 9.35 -11.55
N ARG A 208 -8.73 9.36 -11.35
CA ARG A 208 -7.81 8.26 -11.67
C ARG A 208 -7.94 7.09 -10.68
N SER A 209 -9.14 6.90 -10.12
CA SER A 209 -9.41 5.90 -9.11
C SER A 209 -9.33 4.50 -9.69
N GLY A 210 -8.21 3.86 -9.48
CA GLY A 210 -8.06 2.41 -9.47
C GLY A 210 -8.06 1.68 -10.82
N GLU A 211 -8.44 2.32 -11.92
CA GLU A 211 -8.59 1.62 -13.19
C GLU A 211 -7.57 1.98 -14.26
N GLN A 212 -7.00 3.18 -14.25
CA GLN A 212 -5.89 3.56 -15.14
C GLN A 212 -4.94 4.51 -14.43
N LEU A 213 -3.87 3.96 -13.87
CA LEU A 213 -2.75 4.77 -13.43
C LEU A 213 -2.09 5.41 -14.65
N SER A 214 -1.69 6.68 -14.53
CA SER A 214 -0.90 7.30 -15.59
C SER A 214 0.44 6.57 -15.74
N ALA A 215 1.00 6.57 -16.95
CA ALA A 215 2.31 5.97 -17.18
C ALA A 215 3.38 6.57 -16.24
N SER A 216 3.28 7.87 -15.93
CA SER A 216 4.18 8.54 -14.97
C SER A 216 3.98 8.03 -13.55
N SER A 217 2.74 7.82 -13.09
CA SER A 217 2.48 7.26 -11.75
C SER A 217 3.06 5.85 -11.62
N VAL A 218 2.89 5.01 -12.65
CA VAL A 218 3.47 3.65 -12.67
C VAL A 218 5.00 3.70 -12.63
N ASP A 219 5.63 4.59 -13.41
CA ASP A 219 7.09 4.75 -13.40
C ASP A 219 7.59 5.29 -12.06
N ASN A 220 6.89 6.24 -11.46
CA ASN A 220 7.20 6.76 -10.14
C ASN A 220 7.13 5.67 -9.05
N GLY A 221 6.13 4.80 -9.09
CA GLY A 221 6.05 3.65 -8.16
C GLY A 221 7.18 2.64 -8.38
N ARG A 222 7.56 2.38 -9.64
CA ARG A 222 8.73 1.55 -9.99
C ARG A 222 10.02 2.15 -9.42
N ARG A 223 10.25 3.46 -9.63
CA ARG A 223 11.41 4.20 -9.08
C ARG A 223 11.44 4.15 -7.56
N ALA A 224 10.30 4.37 -6.90
CA ALA A 224 10.20 4.31 -5.44
C ALA A 224 10.66 2.95 -4.90
N LEU A 225 10.29 1.86 -5.56
CA LEU A 225 10.73 0.51 -5.22
C LEU A 225 12.23 0.28 -5.49
N GLU A 226 12.74 0.69 -6.63
CA GLU A 226 14.17 0.57 -6.96
C GLU A 226 15.03 1.30 -5.95
N GLU A 227 14.65 2.52 -5.58
CA GLU A 227 15.34 3.29 -4.56
C GLU A 227 15.18 2.68 -3.15
N HIS A 228 14.01 2.08 -2.82
CA HIS A 228 13.83 1.33 -1.58
C HIS A 228 14.83 0.17 -1.50
N PHE A 229 14.96 -0.62 -2.57
CA PHE A 229 15.93 -1.73 -2.60
C PHE A 229 17.38 -1.23 -2.54
N ALA A 230 17.69 -0.13 -3.23
CA ALA A 230 19.02 0.47 -3.18
C ALA A 230 19.39 0.92 -1.75
N ARG A 231 18.47 1.58 -1.02
CA ARG A 231 18.68 1.95 0.39
C ARG A 231 18.88 0.75 1.30
N LYS A 232 18.28 -0.40 0.94
CA LYS A 232 18.48 -1.69 1.62
C LYS A 232 19.71 -2.48 1.14
N GLN A 233 20.53 -1.87 0.28
CA GLN A 233 21.71 -2.51 -0.32
C GLN A 233 21.37 -3.80 -1.09
N CYS A 234 20.17 -3.89 -1.63
CA CYS A 234 19.70 -4.99 -2.45
C CYS A 234 19.69 -4.59 -3.91
N VAL A 235 20.30 -5.38 -4.77
CA VAL A 235 20.14 -5.24 -6.22
C VAL A 235 18.83 -5.88 -6.63
N ALA A 236 17.92 -5.11 -7.18
CA ALA A 236 16.62 -5.57 -7.62
C ALA A 236 16.30 -5.07 -9.04
N HIS A 237 15.63 -5.91 -9.81
CA HIS A 237 14.98 -5.51 -11.05
C HIS A 237 13.47 -5.39 -10.76
N VAL A 238 12.91 -4.20 -10.93
CA VAL A 238 11.49 -3.92 -10.69
C VAL A 238 10.79 -3.69 -12.03
N ALA A 239 9.71 -4.41 -12.26
CA ALA A 239 8.88 -4.25 -13.45
C ALA A 239 7.39 -4.15 -13.07
N PRO A 240 6.60 -3.28 -13.70
CA PRO A 240 5.16 -3.25 -13.52
C PRO A 240 4.53 -4.56 -14.05
N VAL A 241 3.51 -5.02 -13.36
CA VAL A 241 2.69 -6.14 -13.83
C VAL A 241 1.67 -5.59 -14.83
N LEU A 242 1.67 -6.17 -16.01
CA LEU A 242 0.70 -5.84 -17.05
C LEU A 242 -0.50 -6.78 -16.95
N PHE A 243 -1.67 -6.22 -16.95
CA PHE A 243 -2.93 -6.97 -16.91
C PHE A 243 -3.77 -6.69 -18.16
N LYS A 244 -4.32 -7.75 -18.73
CA LYS A 244 -5.20 -7.68 -19.89
C LYS A 244 -6.65 -7.86 -19.42
N ARG A 245 -7.44 -6.79 -19.48
CA ARG A 245 -8.84 -6.81 -19.00
C ARG A 245 -9.76 -7.63 -19.91
N HIS A 246 -9.56 -7.51 -21.22
CA HIS A 246 -10.34 -8.22 -22.22
C HIS A 246 -9.42 -8.81 -23.31
N ALA A 247 -9.87 -9.87 -23.97
CA ALA A 247 -9.06 -10.61 -24.94
C ALA A 247 -8.50 -9.73 -26.07
N HIS A 248 -9.19 -8.64 -26.41
CA HIS A 248 -8.87 -7.72 -27.53
C HIS A 248 -8.27 -6.38 -27.07
N THR A 249 -8.01 -6.17 -25.78
CA THR A 249 -7.32 -4.96 -25.28
C THR A 249 -5.83 -5.21 -25.15
N GLU A 250 -5.02 -4.17 -25.27
CA GLU A 250 -3.60 -4.25 -24.91
C GLU A 250 -3.43 -4.40 -23.39
N PRO A 251 -2.39 -5.10 -22.95
CA PRO A 251 -2.09 -5.20 -21.51
C PRO A 251 -1.70 -3.84 -20.94
N GLU A 252 -2.32 -3.47 -19.82
CA GLU A 252 -2.08 -2.20 -19.11
C GLU A 252 -1.48 -2.44 -17.72
N PRO A 253 -0.62 -1.53 -17.22
CA PRO A 253 -0.11 -1.62 -15.87
C PRO A 253 -1.21 -1.32 -14.84
N ILE A 254 -1.23 -2.08 -13.75
CA ILE A 254 -2.27 -2.03 -12.71
C ILE A 254 -1.76 -1.53 -11.35
N GLY A 255 -0.59 -0.88 -11.28
CA GLY A 255 0.01 -0.44 -10.00
C GLY A 255 0.53 -1.58 -9.13
N VAL A 256 0.71 -2.75 -9.72
CA VAL A 256 1.36 -3.91 -9.10
C VAL A 256 2.73 -4.10 -9.74
N TYR A 257 3.72 -4.42 -8.91
CA TYR A 257 5.11 -4.56 -9.34
C TYR A 257 5.64 -5.95 -9.02
N ARG A 258 6.47 -6.46 -9.90
CA ARG A 258 7.26 -7.66 -9.67
C ARG A 258 8.71 -7.25 -9.42
N SER A 259 9.19 -7.52 -8.21
CA SER A 259 10.59 -7.28 -7.84
C SER A 259 11.37 -8.60 -7.88
N ARG A 260 12.41 -8.65 -8.66
CA ARG A 260 13.37 -9.76 -8.70
C ARG A 260 14.66 -9.31 -8.05
N LEU A 261 14.96 -9.87 -6.88
CA LEU A 261 16.22 -9.60 -6.20
C LEU A 261 17.33 -10.44 -6.84
N ALA A 262 18.50 -9.81 -7.01
CA ALA A 262 19.69 -10.58 -7.35
C ALA A 262 20.00 -11.55 -6.20
N ALA A 263 20.14 -12.82 -6.51
CA ALA A 263 20.55 -13.80 -5.52
C ALA A 263 21.95 -13.46 -5.00
N ASN A 264 22.12 -13.42 -3.67
CA ASN A 264 23.46 -13.41 -3.11
C ASN A 264 24.16 -14.71 -3.52
N GLN A 265 25.32 -14.59 -4.14
CA GLN A 265 26.05 -15.75 -4.69
C GLN A 265 26.42 -16.79 -3.61
N ASP A 266 26.45 -16.39 -2.34
CA ASP A 266 26.79 -17.25 -1.21
C ASP A 266 25.58 -17.80 -0.45
N SER A 267 24.36 -17.39 -0.83
CA SER A 267 23.14 -17.84 -0.14
C SER A 267 22.79 -19.28 -0.51
N LYS A 268 22.57 -20.11 0.50
CA LYS A 268 21.97 -21.44 0.35
C LYS A 268 20.47 -21.36 0.62
N VAL A 269 19.70 -22.13 -0.12
CA VAL A 269 18.25 -22.24 0.05
C VAL A 269 17.92 -23.64 0.51
N SER A 270 17.28 -23.78 1.66
CA SER A 270 16.75 -25.06 2.13
C SER A 270 15.27 -25.16 1.72
N VAL A 271 14.95 -26.15 0.89
CA VAL A 271 13.58 -26.48 0.53
C VAL A 271 13.10 -27.58 1.45
N ILE A 272 12.12 -27.26 2.31
CA ILE A 272 11.58 -28.21 3.29
C ILE A 272 10.29 -28.79 2.74
N ILE A 273 10.24 -30.11 2.57
CA ILE A 273 9.06 -30.83 2.08
C ILE A 273 8.55 -31.74 3.18
N PRO A 274 7.45 -31.37 3.87
CA PRO A 274 6.75 -32.34 4.73
C PRO A 274 6.07 -33.37 3.84
N CYS A 275 6.33 -34.63 4.05
CA CYS A 275 5.79 -35.68 3.22
C CYS A 275 5.42 -36.94 4.02
N ARG A 276 4.44 -37.68 3.49
CA ARG A 276 4.13 -39.05 3.89
C ARG A 276 4.47 -39.95 2.71
N LEU A 277 5.31 -40.95 2.94
CA LEU A 277 5.71 -41.89 1.92
C LEU A 277 4.53 -42.73 1.41
N GLY A 278 4.59 -43.15 0.17
CA GLY A 278 3.56 -43.99 -0.46
C GLY A 278 2.25 -43.25 -0.78
N THR A 279 2.17 -41.93 -0.58
CA THR A 279 0.96 -41.18 -0.93
C THR A 279 0.83 -41.07 -2.45
N THR A 280 -0.25 -41.63 -2.98
CA THR A 280 -0.59 -41.59 -4.42
C THR A 280 -1.89 -40.86 -4.64
N LYS A 281 -2.00 -40.15 -5.77
CA LYS A 281 -3.22 -39.55 -6.28
C LYS A 281 -3.45 -40.00 -7.71
N ARG A 282 -4.71 -40.23 -8.09
CA ARG A 282 -5.04 -40.53 -9.50
C ARG A 282 -5.31 -39.20 -10.23
N ILE A 283 -4.59 -39.00 -11.32
CA ILE A 283 -4.79 -37.87 -12.26
C ILE A 283 -4.97 -38.49 -13.65
N ASN A 284 -6.08 -38.21 -14.29
CA ASN A 284 -6.43 -38.80 -15.59
C ASN A 284 -6.29 -40.33 -15.59
N ASP A 285 -6.83 -40.98 -14.55
CA ASP A 285 -6.79 -42.42 -14.31
C ASP A 285 -5.40 -43.07 -14.13
N LYS A 286 -4.33 -42.27 -14.09
CA LYS A 286 -2.98 -42.76 -13.84
C LYS A 286 -2.60 -42.49 -12.36
N PRO A 287 -2.05 -43.50 -11.66
CA PRO A 287 -1.54 -43.31 -10.33
C PRO A 287 -0.27 -42.40 -10.39
N LEU A 288 -0.23 -41.35 -9.55
CA LEU A 288 0.90 -40.47 -9.41
C LEU A 288 1.45 -40.55 -7.98
N VAL A 289 2.74 -40.87 -7.84
CA VAL A 289 3.43 -40.81 -6.56
C VAL A 289 3.76 -39.34 -6.30
N LEU A 290 3.10 -38.72 -5.31
CA LEU A 290 3.16 -37.28 -5.10
C LEU A 290 4.58 -36.77 -4.78
N LEU A 291 5.33 -37.51 -3.96
CA LEU A 291 6.70 -37.13 -3.63
C LEU A 291 7.62 -37.16 -4.84
N GLU A 292 7.56 -38.24 -5.64
CA GLU A 292 8.36 -38.39 -6.85
C GLU A 292 8.09 -37.25 -7.85
N HIS A 293 6.81 -36.94 -8.07
CA HIS A 293 6.41 -35.84 -8.94
C HIS A 293 6.86 -34.47 -8.41
N CYS A 294 6.79 -34.25 -7.09
CA CYS A 294 7.28 -33.03 -6.45
C CYS A 294 8.79 -32.87 -6.64
N LEU A 295 9.58 -33.93 -6.44
CA LEU A 295 11.02 -33.92 -6.62
C LEU A 295 11.41 -33.69 -8.09
N GLN A 296 10.70 -34.30 -9.03
CA GLN A 296 10.90 -34.06 -10.47
C GLN A 296 10.61 -32.60 -10.84
N ALA A 297 9.50 -32.04 -10.34
CA ALA A 297 9.14 -30.63 -10.58
C ALA A 297 10.16 -29.64 -10.00
N LEU A 298 10.72 -29.96 -8.84
CA LEU A 298 11.82 -29.17 -8.25
C LEU A 298 13.09 -29.25 -9.11
N GLY A 299 13.46 -30.42 -9.59
CA GLY A 299 14.61 -30.58 -10.47
C GLY A 299 14.52 -29.79 -11.78
N TRP A 300 13.31 -29.57 -12.29
CA TRP A 300 13.08 -28.69 -13.46
C TRP A 300 13.10 -27.19 -13.13
N SER A 301 12.94 -26.84 -11.86
CA SER A 301 12.89 -25.44 -11.42
C SER A 301 14.27 -24.83 -11.19
N PHE A 302 15.32 -25.63 -11.13
CA PHE A 302 16.69 -25.18 -10.89
C PHE A 302 17.57 -25.40 -12.10
N VAL A 303 18.32 -24.36 -12.51
CA VAL A 303 19.37 -24.49 -13.52
C VAL A 303 20.57 -25.18 -12.86
N GLU A 304 21.30 -26.05 -13.58
CA GLU A 304 22.41 -26.85 -13.05
C GLU A 304 23.45 -26.08 -12.21
N LYS A 305 23.72 -24.83 -12.54
CA LYS A 305 24.60 -23.93 -11.77
C LYS A 305 24.06 -23.50 -10.40
N GLU A 306 22.78 -23.61 -10.18
CA GLU A 306 22.11 -23.21 -8.93
C GLU A 306 21.85 -24.41 -8.01
N ALA A 307 21.88 -25.63 -8.54
CA ALA A 307 21.58 -26.84 -7.80
C ALA A 307 22.51 -27.05 -6.60
N SER A 308 23.78 -26.63 -6.68
CA SER A 308 24.75 -26.73 -5.58
C SER A 308 24.42 -25.80 -4.37
N ARG A 309 23.47 -24.91 -4.52
CA ARG A 309 23.02 -23.96 -3.47
C ARG A 309 21.70 -24.36 -2.84
N VAL A 310 21.08 -25.43 -3.33
CA VAL A 310 19.76 -25.86 -2.83
C VAL A 310 19.98 -27.10 -1.98
N GLU A 311 19.56 -27.00 -0.72
CA GLU A 311 19.47 -28.14 0.18
C GLU A 311 18.01 -28.62 0.21
N LEU A 312 17.78 -29.89 0.04
CA LEU A 312 16.48 -30.52 0.11
C LEU A 312 16.30 -31.25 1.44
N ILE A 313 15.36 -30.84 2.26
CA ILE A 313 15.05 -31.45 3.56
C ILE A 313 13.69 -32.13 3.46
N LEU A 314 13.67 -33.44 3.50
CA LEU A 314 12.44 -34.21 3.58
C LEU A 314 12.09 -34.47 5.04
N VAL A 315 10.92 -33.98 5.47
CA VAL A 315 10.38 -34.23 6.81
C VAL A 315 9.35 -35.34 6.71
N LEU A 316 9.73 -36.54 7.15
CA LEU A 316 8.86 -37.72 7.14
C LEU A 316 7.96 -37.72 8.38
N ASN A 317 6.67 -38.01 8.18
CA ASN A 317 5.74 -38.17 9.30
C ASN A 317 6.10 -39.47 10.06
N ALA A 318 6.37 -39.34 11.34
CA ALA A 318 6.78 -40.47 12.20
C ALA A 318 5.69 -41.55 12.25
N GLY A 319 6.07 -42.79 11.95
CA GLY A 319 5.19 -43.96 12.02
C GLY A 319 5.32 -44.93 10.84
N ASP A 320 5.98 -44.51 9.77
CA ASP A 320 6.22 -45.39 8.63
C ASP A 320 7.72 -45.78 8.62
N ASP A 321 8.02 -47.04 8.86
CA ASP A 321 9.34 -47.59 8.56
C ASP A 321 9.65 -47.42 7.08
N LEU A 322 10.74 -46.74 6.74
CA LEU A 322 11.20 -46.60 5.37
C LEU A 322 11.39 -47.99 4.73
N LYS A 323 10.53 -48.32 3.79
CA LYS A 323 10.75 -49.53 2.97
C LYS A 323 11.95 -49.31 2.09
N LYS A 324 12.81 -50.36 1.91
CA LYS A 324 14.05 -50.30 1.11
C LYS A 324 13.90 -49.66 -0.28
N GLY A 325 12.72 -49.69 -0.90
CA GLY A 325 12.41 -49.05 -2.17
C GLY A 325 12.25 -47.52 -2.09
N GLU A 326 11.87 -46.98 -0.95
CA GLU A 326 11.60 -45.55 -0.73
C GLU A 326 12.90 -44.79 -0.41
N GLU A 327 13.89 -45.47 0.24
CA GLU A 327 15.28 -44.94 0.36
C GLU A 327 15.91 -44.70 -1.01
N ALA A 328 15.63 -45.55 -2.00
CA ALA A 328 16.15 -45.39 -3.35
C ALA A 328 15.56 -44.19 -4.11
N ILE A 329 14.30 -43.81 -3.83
CA ILE A 329 13.66 -42.60 -4.39
C ILE A 329 14.33 -41.35 -3.84
N VAL A 330 14.54 -41.30 -2.53
CA VAL A 330 15.19 -40.16 -1.86
C VAL A 330 16.63 -39.98 -2.36
N ARG A 331 17.37 -41.07 -2.58
CA ARG A 331 18.77 -41.01 -3.09
C ARG A 331 18.89 -40.75 -4.61
N ARG A 332 17.85 -41.02 -5.40
CA ARG A 332 17.86 -40.76 -6.85
C ARG A 332 17.33 -39.36 -7.22
N GLY A 333 16.60 -38.70 -6.31
CA GLY A 333 16.07 -37.36 -6.50
C GLY A 333 17.03 -36.25 -6.05
N LEU A 334 18.14 -36.58 -5.47
CA LEU A 334 19.27 -35.69 -5.08
C LEU A 334 20.40 -35.83 -6.09
#